data_417d4510aa3342a2ec1284d3d377fff8
#
_entry.id   417d4510aa3342a2ec1284d3d377fff8
#
_cell.length_a   1.000
_cell.length_b   1.000
_cell.length_c   1.000
_cell.angle_alpha   90.00
_cell.angle_beta   90.00
_cell.angle_gamma   90.00
#
_symmetry.space_group_name_H-M   'P 1'
#
loop_
_entity.id
_entity.type
_entity.pdbx_description
1 polymer ?
#
loop_
_entity_poly.entity_id
_entity_poly.type
_entity_poly.pdbx_seq_one_letter_code
_entity_poly.pdbx_strand_id
1 'polypeptide(L)'
;MAISDTFSPVVAQMLGQAVRVYRCQCGKPTFFRNSACLACSTPLGYHPEHATLLPLKPGPEPDTWVDWQTDGSVYYRCANLNTPASCNWLLPVAESGPQRYLCRACRLNRTIPDLADASHPNNGELWGRIELAKRRLVSALLAMGLPVASRATEDTERGLMFDFLRSTDNEHQIMTGHHHGLITLNISEADHAEREFARQAMNEPYRTLVGHFRHEVGHYYWDRLVAQTEWEAPCRDLFGDERQDYAAALALH
;
A
#
# COMPACT_ATOMS: atom_id res chain seq x y z
N MET A 1 27.05 17.80 16.15
CA MET A 1 26.48 18.08 14.82
C MET A 1 25.04 17.63 14.87
N ALA A 2 24.10 18.56 14.72
CA ALA A 2 22.69 18.23 14.86
C ALA A 2 22.21 17.43 13.65
N ILE A 3 21.47 16.34 13.90
CA ILE A 3 20.88 15.43 12.91
C ILE A 3 19.89 16.14 11.96
N SER A 4 19.56 17.41 12.25
CA SER A 4 18.57 18.21 11.49
C SER A 4 19.02 18.66 10.09
N ASP A 5 20.30 18.61 9.78
CA ASP A 5 20.83 19.19 8.52
C ASP A 5 20.96 18.18 7.36
N THR A 6 20.59 16.91 7.59
CA THR A 6 20.78 15.83 6.60
C THR A 6 19.48 15.33 5.96
N PHE A 7 18.31 15.78 6.42
CA PHE A 7 17.06 15.43 5.76
C PHE A 7 16.88 16.29 4.51
N SER A 8 16.85 15.63 3.35
CA SER A 8 16.49 16.25 2.08
C SER A 8 15.27 17.18 2.26
N PRO A 9 15.24 18.36 1.64
CA PRO A 9 14.06 19.25 1.63
C PRO A 9 12.76 18.52 1.27
N VAL A 10 12.87 17.44 0.48
CA VAL A 10 11.78 16.53 0.13
C VAL A 10 11.20 15.83 1.36
N VAL A 11 12.03 15.32 2.28
CA VAL A 11 11.54 14.64 3.50
C VAL A 11 10.89 15.64 4.47
N ALA A 12 11.44 16.84 4.61
CA ALA A 12 10.83 17.91 5.41
C ALA A 12 9.48 18.35 4.83
N GLN A 13 9.37 18.44 3.51
CA GLN A 13 8.13 18.74 2.80
C GLN A 13 7.10 17.60 2.95
N MET A 14 7.53 16.35 2.99
CA MET A 14 6.71 15.16 3.21
C MET A 14 6.16 15.07 4.63
N LEU A 15 6.96 15.36 5.64
CA LEU A 15 6.51 15.38 7.05
C LEU A 15 5.50 16.49 7.30
N GLY A 16 5.59 17.63 6.57
CA GLY A 16 4.61 18.70 6.60
C GLY A 16 3.33 18.44 5.79
N GLN A 17 3.35 17.48 4.86
CA GLN A 17 2.24 17.21 3.93
C GLN A 17 1.46 15.91 4.23
N ALA A 18 1.54 15.34 5.40
CA ALA A 18 0.65 14.25 5.79
C ALA A 18 -0.81 14.78 5.91
N VAL A 19 -1.34 15.29 4.79
CA VAL A 19 -2.72 15.76 4.71
C VAL A 19 -3.63 14.55 4.90
N ARG A 20 -4.23 14.44 6.06
CA ARG A 20 -5.21 13.39 6.37
C ARG A 20 -6.61 13.75 5.91
N VAL A 21 -6.82 15.00 5.55
CA VAL A 21 -8.11 15.57 5.15
C VAL A 21 -7.92 16.37 3.87
N TYR A 22 -8.62 15.97 2.82
CA TYR A 22 -8.66 16.67 1.54
C TYR A 22 -9.93 17.51 1.45
N ARG A 23 -10.09 18.32 0.42
CA ARG A 23 -11.28 19.13 0.19
C ARG A 23 -11.90 18.81 -1.17
N CYS A 24 -13.22 18.59 -1.17
CA CYS A 24 -13.99 18.52 -2.39
C CYS A 24 -14.16 19.93 -3.00
N GLN A 25 -14.54 20.00 -4.28
CA GLN A 25 -14.90 21.26 -4.95
C GLN A 25 -16.02 22.04 -4.22
N CYS A 26 -16.90 21.37 -3.48
CA CYS A 26 -17.94 22.00 -2.66
C CYS A 26 -17.42 22.49 -1.29
N GLY A 27 -16.11 22.43 -1.03
CA GLY A 27 -15.46 22.86 0.21
C GLY A 27 -15.54 21.88 1.37
N LYS A 28 -16.31 20.80 1.27
CA LYS A 28 -16.45 19.82 2.36
C LYS A 28 -15.22 18.90 2.47
N PRO A 29 -14.87 18.46 3.68
CA PRO A 29 -13.75 17.56 3.91
C PRO A 29 -14.01 16.18 3.28
N THR A 30 -12.96 15.61 2.71
CA THR A 30 -12.93 14.27 2.14
C THR A 30 -11.69 13.52 2.63
N PHE A 31 -11.71 12.19 2.57
CA PHE A 31 -10.68 11.34 3.15
C PHE A 31 -10.13 10.35 2.13
N PHE A 32 -8.93 9.86 2.35
CA PHE A 32 -8.17 8.98 1.46
C PHE A 32 -8.98 7.86 0.79
N ARG A 33 -9.93 7.26 1.50
CA ARG A 33 -10.76 6.14 0.99
C ARG A 33 -12.01 6.58 0.21
N ASN A 34 -12.33 7.87 0.19
CA ASN A 34 -13.56 8.32 -0.47
C ASN A 34 -13.43 8.22 -1.99
N SER A 35 -14.39 7.60 -2.64
CA SER A 35 -14.54 7.54 -4.09
C SER A 35 -15.58 8.52 -4.63
N ALA A 36 -16.35 9.14 -3.71
CA ALA A 36 -17.27 10.23 -3.95
C ALA A 36 -17.37 11.12 -2.71
N CYS A 37 -17.69 12.39 -2.90
CA CYS A 37 -17.98 13.32 -1.83
C CYS A 37 -19.32 12.99 -1.19
N LEU A 38 -19.37 12.81 0.13
CA LEU A 38 -20.59 12.47 0.84
C LEU A 38 -21.62 13.61 0.87
N ALA A 39 -21.19 14.86 0.61
CA ALA A 39 -22.07 16.03 0.66
C ALA A 39 -22.68 16.39 -0.70
N CYS A 40 -21.95 16.24 -1.81
CA CYS A 40 -22.40 16.69 -3.13
C CYS A 40 -22.28 15.60 -4.22
N SER A 41 -21.91 14.37 -3.83
CA SER A 41 -21.75 13.21 -4.72
C SER A 41 -20.72 13.37 -5.84
N THR A 42 -19.92 14.44 -5.84
CA THR A 42 -18.83 14.61 -6.82
C THR A 42 -17.89 13.41 -6.75
N PRO A 43 -17.60 12.74 -7.87
CA PRO A 43 -16.63 11.67 -7.93
C PRO A 43 -15.26 12.14 -7.45
N LEU A 44 -14.53 11.27 -6.74
CA LEU A 44 -13.21 11.55 -6.19
C LEU A 44 -12.21 10.50 -6.67
N GLY A 45 -10.98 10.94 -6.94
CA GLY A 45 -9.89 10.05 -7.30
C GLY A 45 -8.58 10.44 -6.62
N TYR A 46 -7.86 9.44 -6.10
CA TYR A 46 -6.57 9.67 -5.46
C TYR A 46 -5.44 9.66 -6.50
N HIS A 47 -4.68 10.75 -6.56
CA HIS A 47 -3.49 10.90 -7.39
C HIS A 47 -2.25 10.50 -6.58
N PRO A 48 -1.63 9.35 -6.88
CA PRO A 48 -0.57 8.81 -6.01
C PRO A 48 0.71 9.64 -6.00
N GLU A 49 1.13 10.19 -7.14
CA GLU A 49 2.37 10.97 -7.26
C GLU A 49 2.29 12.33 -6.55
N HIS A 50 1.10 12.93 -6.52
CA HIS A 50 0.85 14.19 -5.80
C HIS A 50 0.30 14.00 -4.39
N ALA A 51 0.11 12.74 -3.95
CA ALA A 51 -0.46 12.39 -2.65
C ALA A 51 -1.75 13.17 -2.31
N THR A 52 -2.61 13.40 -3.31
CA THR A 52 -3.82 14.22 -3.18
C THR A 52 -5.07 13.50 -3.67
N LEU A 53 -6.22 13.88 -3.12
CA LEU A 53 -7.53 13.41 -3.54
C LEU A 53 -8.23 14.50 -4.35
N LEU A 54 -8.43 14.24 -5.65
CA LEU A 54 -8.98 15.18 -6.61
C LEU A 54 -10.50 15.02 -6.73
N PRO A 55 -11.28 16.11 -6.71
CA PRO A 55 -12.64 16.10 -7.22
C PRO A 55 -12.62 15.98 -8.74
N LEU A 56 -13.49 15.13 -9.31
CA LEU A 56 -13.44 14.76 -10.72
C LEU A 56 -14.70 15.23 -11.45
N LYS A 57 -14.52 15.63 -12.71
CA LYS A 57 -15.57 15.81 -13.72
C LYS A 57 -15.29 14.88 -14.92
N PRO A 58 -16.29 14.52 -15.75
CA PRO A 58 -16.07 13.73 -16.95
C PRO A 58 -15.01 14.36 -17.85
N GLY A 59 -14.13 13.51 -18.37
CA GLY A 59 -13.09 13.89 -19.33
C GLY A 59 -13.61 13.94 -20.79
N PRO A 60 -12.70 14.20 -21.73
CA PRO A 60 -13.06 14.34 -23.15
C PRO A 60 -13.45 13.01 -23.81
N GLU A 61 -12.93 11.88 -23.34
CA GLU A 61 -13.20 10.56 -23.88
C GLU A 61 -14.07 9.74 -22.90
N PRO A 62 -14.81 8.72 -23.39
CA PRO A 62 -15.55 7.82 -22.52
C PRO A 62 -14.67 7.23 -21.42
N ASP A 63 -15.24 7.09 -20.21
CA ASP A 63 -14.57 6.55 -19.01
C ASP A 63 -13.33 7.32 -18.55
N THR A 64 -13.06 8.49 -19.11
CA THR A 64 -11.98 9.37 -18.67
C THR A 64 -12.50 10.44 -17.70
N TRP A 65 -11.57 10.94 -16.89
CA TRP A 65 -11.82 11.92 -15.84
C TRP A 65 -10.75 13.01 -15.85
N VAL A 66 -11.14 14.21 -15.47
CA VAL A 66 -10.23 15.35 -15.26
C VAL A 66 -10.48 15.95 -13.88
N ASP A 67 -9.48 16.63 -13.33
CA ASP A 67 -9.63 17.39 -12.10
C ASP A 67 -10.67 18.50 -12.29
N TRP A 68 -11.54 18.67 -11.31
CA TRP A 68 -12.57 19.71 -11.33
C TRP A 68 -11.97 21.13 -11.37
N GLN A 69 -10.83 21.31 -10.73
CA GLN A 69 -10.22 22.62 -10.49
C GLN A 69 -9.25 23.04 -11.60
N THR A 70 -8.68 22.07 -12.32
CA THR A 70 -7.67 22.34 -13.35
C THR A 70 -8.07 21.67 -14.66
N ASP A 71 -7.79 22.35 -15.77
CA ASP A 71 -7.86 21.73 -17.10
C ASP A 71 -6.45 21.25 -17.47
N GLY A 72 -6.24 19.96 -17.44
CA GLY A 72 -4.90 19.43 -17.68
C GLY A 72 -4.88 17.94 -17.91
N SER A 73 -4.41 17.22 -16.91
CA SER A 73 -4.22 15.78 -17.03
C SER A 73 -5.54 15.02 -17.07
N VAL A 74 -5.60 14.04 -17.96
CA VAL A 74 -6.73 13.12 -18.12
C VAL A 74 -6.41 11.81 -17.45
N TYR A 75 -7.37 11.23 -16.74
CA TYR A 75 -7.20 10.05 -15.93
C TYR A 75 -8.22 8.97 -16.25
N TYR A 76 -7.83 7.71 -16.10
CA TYR A 76 -8.75 6.61 -15.82
C TYR A 76 -8.88 6.38 -14.32
N ARG A 77 -10.00 5.82 -13.87
CA ARG A 77 -10.14 5.26 -12.52
C ARG A 77 -9.73 3.80 -12.53
N CYS A 78 -9.14 3.33 -11.43
CA CYS A 78 -8.72 1.94 -11.30
C CYS A 78 -9.90 0.97 -11.51
N ALA A 79 -9.69 -0.12 -12.25
CA ALA A 79 -10.71 -1.15 -12.50
C ALA A 79 -11.25 -1.78 -11.21
N ASN A 80 -10.45 -1.79 -10.13
CA ASN A 80 -10.87 -2.26 -8.82
C ASN A 80 -11.76 -1.27 -8.04
N LEU A 81 -12.23 -0.21 -8.66
CA LEU A 81 -13.14 0.75 -8.01
C LEU A 81 -14.45 0.09 -7.57
N ASN A 82 -15.04 -0.71 -8.45
CA ASN A 82 -16.34 -1.35 -8.25
C ASN A 82 -16.23 -2.81 -7.76
N THR A 83 -15.07 -3.19 -7.24
CA THR A 83 -14.82 -4.46 -6.56
C THR A 83 -14.80 -4.26 -5.04
N PRO A 84 -14.73 -5.31 -4.22
CA PRO A 84 -14.56 -5.17 -2.78
C PRO A 84 -13.34 -4.35 -2.36
N ALA A 85 -12.29 -4.27 -3.21
CA ALA A 85 -11.13 -3.41 -2.98
C ALA A 85 -11.46 -1.92 -2.95
N SER A 86 -12.54 -1.49 -3.61
CA SER A 86 -13.03 -0.11 -3.67
C SER A 86 -11.91 0.90 -3.94
N CYS A 87 -11.11 0.63 -4.97
CA CYS A 87 -9.90 1.40 -5.26
C CYS A 87 -10.22 2.70 -5.99
N ASN A 88 -10.04 3.82 -5.32
CA ASN A 88 -10.28 5.17 -5.86
C ASN A 88 -9.05 5.81 -6.54
N TRP A 89 -7.98 5.06 -6.77
CA TRP A 89 -6.76 5.59 -7.36
C TRP A 89 -6.91 5.89 -8.84
N LEU A 90 -6.22 6.95 -9.28
CA LEU A 90 -6.17 7.42 -10.65
C LEU A 90 -4.97 6.84 -11.40
N LEU A 91 -5.14 6.73 -12.73
CA LEU A 91 -4.08 6.39 -13.68
C LEU A 91 -4.05 7.50 -14.74
N PRO A 92 -2.92 8.23 -14.89
CA PRO A 92 -2.78 9.17 -15.99
C PRO A 92 -2.93 8.46 -17.35
N VAL A 93 -3.75 9.00 -18.24
CA VAL A 93 -3.96 8.40 -19.57
C VAL A 93 -2.65 8.36 -20.37
N ALA A 94 -1.81 9.39 -20.25
CA ALA A 94 -0.51 9.48 -20.89
C ALA A 94 0.48 8.37 -20.46
N GLU A 95 0.31 7.82 -19.27
CA GLU A 95 1.16 6.76 -18.70
C GLU A 95 0.51 5.37 -18.83
N SER A 96 -0.69 5.29 -19.37
CA SER A 96 -1.46 4.05 -19.45
C SER A 96 -0.97 3.19 -20.60
N GLY A 97 -0.17 2.17 -20.29
CA GLY A 97 0.19 1.11 -21.23
C GLY A 97 -0.94 0.10 -21.48
N PRO A 98 -0.62 -1.08 -22.03
CA PRO A 98 -1.60 -2.15 -22.30
C PRO A 98 -2.39 -2.62 -21.06
N GLN A 99 -1.82 -2.45 -19.85
CA GLN A 99 -2.46 -2.78 -18.56
C GLN A 99 -3.16 -1.58 -17.92
N ARG A 100 -3.71 -0.69 -18.72
CA ARG A 100 -4.35 0.59 -18.34
C ARG A 100 -5.52 0.50 -17.36
N TYR A 101 -5.81 -0.67 -16.81
CA TYR A 101 -6.98 -0.85 -15.95
C TYR A 101 -6.64 -0.89 -14.45
N LEU A 102 -5.40 -1.19 -14.08
CA LEU A 102 -4.99 -1.30 -12.68
C LEU A 102 -4.02 -0.18 -12.30
N CYS A 103 -4.33 0.51 -11.20
CA CYS A 103 -3.46 1.54 -10.66
C CYS A 103 -2.15 0.98 -10.13
N ARG A 104 -1.20 1.87 -9.82
CA ARG A 104 0.15 1.54 -9.34
C ARG A 104 0.16 0.60 -8.11
N ALA A 105 -0.84 0.69 -7.23
CA ALA A 105 -0.97 -0.22 -6.11
C ALA A 105 -1.61 -1.58 -6.50
N CYS A 106 -2.66 -1.58 -7.34
CA CYS A 106 -3.39 -2.81 -7.67
C CYS A 106 -2.61 -3.74 -8.61
N ARG A 107 -1.76 -3.20 -9.50
CA ARG A 107 -0.92 -4.00 -10.41
C ARG A 107 0.24 -4.73 -9.72
N LEU A 108 0.44 -4.49 -8.42
CA LEU A 108 1.40 -5.24 -7.61
C LEU A 108 0.85 -6.60 -7.17
N ASN A 109 -0.46 -6.86 -7.29
CA ASN A 109 -1.02 -8.16 -6.94
C ASN A 109 -0.68 -9.21 -7.98
N ARG A 110 -0.18 -10.35 -7.50
CA ARG A 110 -0.06 -11.58 -8.27
C ARG A 110 -1.27 -12.46 -8.05
N THR A 111 -1.62 -12.69 -6.80
CA THR A 111 -2.74 -13.54 -6.39
C THR A 111 -3.67 -12.76 -5.45
N ILE A 112 -4.97 -12.92 -5.66
CA ILE A 112 -6.02 -12.45 -4.75
C ILE A 112 -6.85 -13.67 -4.30
N PRO A 113 -7.54 -13.59 -3.14
CA PRO A 113 -8.40 -14.68 -2.70
C PRO A 113 -9.53 -14.93 -3.71
N ASP A 114 -10.03 -16.15 -3.76
CA ASP A 114 -11.23 -16.45 -4.53
C ASP A 114 -12.43 -15.72 -3.93
N LEU A 115 -12.95 -14.73 -4.67
CA LEU A 115 -14.08 -13.91 -4.24
C LEU A 115 -15.44 -14.59 -4.42
N ALA A 116 -15.47 -15.71 -5.17
CA ALA A 116 -16.67 -16.51 -5.41
C ALA A 116 -16.77 -17.73 -4.49
N ASP A 117 -15.78 -17.96 -3.63
CA ASP A 117 -15.76 -19.10 -2.71
C ASP A 117 -16.91 -19.01 -1.69
N ALA A 118 -17.90 -19.88 -1.88
CA ALA A 118 -19.08 -19.96 -1.02
C ALA A 118 -18.74 -20.44 0.41
N SER A 119 -17.63 -21.15 0.60
CA SER A 119 -17.16 -21.61 1.91
C SER A 119 -16.59 -20.47 2.74
N HIS A 120 -16.14 -19.40 2.07
CA HIS A 120 -15.54 -18.24 2.70
C HIS A 120 -16.14 -16.92 2.16
N PRO A 121 -17.42 -16.64 2.46
CA PRO A 121 -18.14 -15.50 1.87
C PRO A 121 -17.56 -14.12 2.27
N ASN A 122 -16.71 -14.07 3.31
CA ASN A 122 -16.05 -12.86 3.76
C ASN A 122 -14.74 -12.54 3.02
N ASN A 123 -14.30 -13.36 2.04
CA ASN A 123 -13.07 -13.14 1.28
C ASN A 123 -13.01 -11.75 0.66
N GLY A 124 -14.12 -11.28 0.09
CA GLY A 124 -14.18 -9.95 -0.51
C GLY A 124 -13.96 -8.83 0.51
N GLU A 125 -14.61 -8.91 1.67
CA GLU A 125 -14.46 -7.92 2.74
C GLU A 125 -13.02 -7.87 3.27
N LEU A 126 -12.45 -9.04 3.56
CA LEU A 126 -11.07 -9.14 4.07
C LEU A 126 -10.07 -8.61 3.04
N TRP A 127 -10.22 -9.00 1.77
CA TRP A 127 -9.40 -8.47 0.69
C TRP A 127 -9.52 -6.95 0.55
N GLY A 128 -10.73 -6.40 0.67
CA GLY A 128 -10.95 -4.96 0.65
C GLY A 128 -10.19 -4.21 1.76
N ARG A 129 -10.15 -4.77 2.97
CA ARG A 129 -9.38 -4.22 4.10
C ARG A 129 -7.87 -4.26 3.84
N ILE A 130 -7.38 -5.37 3.30
CA ILE A 130 -5.97 -5.56 2.91
C ILE A 130 -5.58 -4.55 1.83
N GLU A 131 -6.38 -4.41 0.79
CA GLU A 131 -6.14 -3.47 -0.29
C GLU A 131 -6.08 -2.02 0.19
N LEU A 132 -6.94 -1.64 1.14
CA LEU A 132 -6.87 -0.31 1.74
C LEU A 132 -5.55 -0.09 2.52
N ALA A 133 -5.10 -1.10 3.27
CA ALA A 133 -3.83 -1.03 4.01
C ALA A 133 -2.64 -0.97 3.05
N LYS A 134 -2.64 -1.79 2.00
CA LYS A 134 -1.60 -1.78 0.95
C LYS A 134 -1.53 -0.44 0.22
N ARG A 135 -2.67 0.18 -0.15
CA ARG A 135 -2.67 1.51 -0.77
C ARG A 135 -2.07 2.58 0.14
N ARG A 136 -2.32 2.52 1.45
CA ARG A 136 -1.68 3.43 2.42
C ARG A 136 -0.17 3.25 2.47
N LEU A 137 0.30 1.99 2.47
CA LEU A 137 1.72 1.68 2.37
C LEU A 137 2.31 2.25 1.08
N VAL A 138 1.74 1.88 -0.08
CA VAL A 138 2.25 2.30 -1.39
C VAL A 138 2.27 3.82 -1.53
N SER A 139 1.23 4.51 -1.04
CA SER A 139 1.20 5.97 -0.99
C SER A 139 2.36 6.55 -0.18
N ALA A 140 2.68 5.94 0.98
CA ALA A 140 3.82 6.38 1.80
C ALA A 140 5.17 6.11 1.12
N LEU A 141 5.32 4.95 0.47
CA LEU A 141 6.56 4.61 -0.26
C LEU A 141 6.81 5.58 -1.42
N LEU A 142 5.78 5.88 -2.21
CA LEU A 142 5.86 6.86 -3.30
C LEU A 142 6.20 8.26 -2.79
N ALA A 143 5.57 8.67 -1.69
CA ALA A 143 5.86 9.95 -1.06
C ALA A 143 7.31 10.05 -0.55
N MET A 144 7.92 8.95 -0.13
CA MET A 144 9.35 8.88 0.24
C MET A 144 10.29 8.78 -0.98
N GLY A 145 9.76 8.76 -2.21
CA GLY A 145 10.57 8.57 -3.42
C GLY A 145 11.14 7.17 -3.59
N LEU A 146 10.62 6.19 -2.84
CA LEU A 146 11.09 4.82 -2.94
C LEU A 146 10.56 4.14 -4.22
N PRO A 147 11.37 3.29 -4.87
CA PRO A 147 10.95 2.60 -6.08
C PRO A 147 9.81 1.60 -5.79
N VAL A 148 8.68 1.76 -6.46
CA VAL A 148 7.53 0.86 -6.40
C VAL A 148 7.26 0.36 -7.81
N ALA A 149 8.08 -0.58 -8.28
CA ALA A 149 7.94 -1.22 -9.57
C ALA A 149 7.28 -2.60 -9.42
N SER A 150 6.34 -2.94 -10.31
CA SER A 150 5.70 -4.25 -10.33
C SER A 150 6.67 -5.30 -10.86
N ARG A 151 6.85 -6.41 -10.14
CA ARG A 151 7.64 -7.54 -10.60
C ARG A 151 7.04 -8.24 -11.82
N ALA A 152 5.72 -8.15 -11.98
CA ALA A 152 5.04 -8.77 -13.10
C ALA A 152 5.24 -8.01 -14.42
N THR A 153 5.45 -6.68 -14.38
CA THR A 153 5.33 -5.84 -15.58
C THR A 153 6.42 -4.79 -15.77
N GLU A 154 7.18 -4.44 -14.72
CA GLU A 154 8.11 -3.30 -14.76
C GLU A 154 9.55 -3.68 -14.40
N ASP A 155 9.74 -4.51 -13.38
CA ASP A 155 11.06 -4.96 -12.92
C ASP A 155 10.95 -6.43 -12.51
N THR A 156 11.14 -7.33 -13.47
CA THR A 156 10.95 -8.77 -13.31
C THR A 156 11.92 -9.43 -12.34
N GLU A 157 13.05 -8.78 -12.07
CA GLU A 157 14.08 -9.31 -11.18
C GLU A 157 13.91 -8.83 -9.74
N ARG A 158 13.69 -7.52 -9.58
CA ARG A 158 13.74 -6.84 -8.28
C ARG A 158 12.47 -6.10 -7.92
N GLY A 159 11.40 -6.25 -8.71
CA GLY A 159 10.11 -5.61 -8.47
C GLY A 159 9.37 -6.19 -7.28
N LEU A 160 8.38 -5.45 -6.81
CA LEU A 160 7.49 -5.79 -5.70
C LEU A 160 6.26 -6.53 -6.21
N MET A 161 5.80 -7.53 -5.45
CA MET A 161 4.63 -8.34 -5.79
C MET A 161 3.93 -8.82 -4.51
N PHE A 162 2.61 -8.95 -4.56
CA PHE A 162 1.80 -9.40 -3.42
C PHE A 162 0.96 -10.61 -3.76
N ASP A 163 0.94 -11.58 -2.84
CA ASP A 163 -0.01 -12.68 -2.78
C ASP A 163 -0.90 -12.54 -1.55
N PHE A 164 -2.20 -12.54 -1.75
CA PHE A 164 -3.20 -12.56 -0.68
C PHE A 164 -3.90 -13.91 -0.71
N LEU A 165 -3.53 -14.76 0.22
CA LEU A 165 -3.94 -16.15 0.25
C LEU A 165 -4.76 -16.44 1.51
N ARG A 166 -5.62 -17.46 1.43
CA ARG A 166 -6.35 -17.99 2.58
C ARG A 166 -5.83 -19.38 2.90
N SER A 167 -5.57 -19.66 4.18
CA SER A 167 -5.35 -21.04 4.65
C SER A 167 -6.65 -21.84 4.50
N THR A 168 -6.58 -23.01 3.89
CA THR A 168 -7.73 -23.86 3.61
C THR A 168 -8.00 -24.88 4.71
N ASP A 169 -6.99 -25.21 5.49
CA ASP A 169 -7.03 -26.17 6.60
C ASP A 169 -5.93 -25.86 7.63
N ASN A 170 -5.91 -26.62 8.75
CA ASN A 170 -4.91 -26.47 9.79
C ASN A 170 -3.54 -27.06 9.41
N GLU A 171 -3.45 -27.85 8.37
CA GLU A 171 -2.20 -28.50 7.94
C GLU A 171 -1.39 -27.61 6.99
N HIS A 172 -2.07 -26.70 6.26
CA HIS A 172 -1.44 -25.77 5.31
C HIS A 172 -1.63 -24.31 5.75
N GLN A 173 -1.04 -23.97 6.89
CA GLN A 173 -1.06 -22.59 7.37
C GLN A 173 -0.19 -21.71 6.47
N ILE A 174 -0.83 -20.72 5.83
CA ILE A 174 -0.11 -19.70 5.07
C ILE A 174 0.54 -18.74 6.06
N MET A 175 1.87 -18.72 6.04
CA MET A 175 2.65 -17.77 6.81
C MET A 175 2.76 -16.45 6.05
N THR A 176 2.51 -15.34 6.74
CA THR A 176 2.86 -14.01 6.22
C THR A 176 4.38 -13.89 6.19
N GLY A 177 4.93 -13.34 5.12
CA GLY A 177 6.36 -13.19 4.97
C GLY A 177 6.81 -12.60 3.63
N HIS A 178 8.09 -12.30 3.56
CA HIS A 178 8.79 -11.77 2.39
C HIS A 178 9.74 -12.80 1.78
N HIS A 179 9.76 -12.89 0.45
CA HIS A 179 10.73 -13.66 -0.30
C HIS A 179 11.10 -12.95 -1.62
N HIS A 180 12.28 -12.34 -1.68
CA HIS A 180 12.81 -11.67 -2.87
C HIS A 180 11.81 -10.74 -3.59
N GLY A 181 11.14 -9.86 -2.85
CA GLY A 181 10.16 -8.91 -3.40
C GLY A 181 8.73 -9.46 -3.54
N LEU A 182 8.53 -10.76 -3.33
CA LEU A 182 7.20 -11.33 -3.14
C LEU A 182 6.81 -11.25 -1.67
N ILE A 183 5.70 -10.59 -1.39
CA ILE A 183 5.10 -10.50 -0.06
C ILE A 183 3.84 -11.33 -0.05
N THR A 184 3.83 -12.38 0.75
CA THR A 184 2.66 -13.20 1.00
C THR A 184 1.98 -12.76 2.28
N LEU A 185 0.67 -12.62 2.26
CA LEU A 185 -0.13 -12.26 3.43
C LEU A 185 -1.36 -13.18 3.51
N ASN A 186 -1.55 -13.78 4.68
CA ASN A 186 -2.78 -14.52 4.96
C ASN A 186 -3.93 -13.52 5.15
N ILE A 187 -5.01 -13.69 4.36
CA ILE A 187 -6.13 -12.75 4.40
C ILE A 187 -6.88 -12.76 5.74
N SER A 188 -6.76 -13.82 6.54
CA SER A 188 -7.33 -13.89 7.90
C SER A 188 -6.77 -12.79 8.81
N GLU A 189 -5.58 -12.27 8.54
CA GLU A 189 -5.02 -11.13 9.25
C GLU A 189 -5.83 -9.83 9.09
N ALA A 190 -6.69 -9.75 8.09
CA ALA A 190 -7.65 -8.66 7.96
C ALA A 190 -8.89 -8.83 8.85
N ASP A 191 -9.10 -10.01 9.42
CA ASP A 191 -10.13 -10.23 10.43
C ASP A 191 -9.72 -9.59 11.76
N HIS A 192 -10.62 -8.79 12.34
CA HIS A 192 -10.32 -8.09 13.59
C HIS A 192 -10.23 -9.05 14.78
N ALA A 193 -11.07 -10.08 14.83
CA ALA A 193 -11.08 -11.04 15.92
C ALA A 193 -9.84 -11.94 15.87
N GLU A 194 -9.49 -12.45 14.69
CA GLU A 194 -8.31 -13.29 14.51
C GLU A 194 -7.01 -12.53 14.80
N ARG A 195 -6.91 -11.27 14.32
CA ARG A 195 -5.76 -10.42 14.59
C ARG A 195 -5.63 -10.08 16.08
N GLU A 196 -6.74 -9.80 16.77
CA GLU A 196 -6.72 -9.52 18.20
C GLU A 196 -6.35 -10.77 18.99
N PHE A 197 -6.85 -11.94 18.61
CA PHE A 197 -6.45 -13.22 19.20
C PHE A 197 -4.94 -13.47 19.05
N ALA A 198 -4.42 -13.31 17.83
CA ALA A 198 -2.99 -13.46 17.56
C ALA A 198 -2.14 -12.43 18.34
N ARG A 199 -2.61 -11.17 18.43
CA ARG A 199 -1.97 -10.12 19.21
C ARG A 199 -1.81 -10.50 20.69
N GLN A 200 -2.89 -11.04 21.28
CA GLN A 200 -2.87 -11.46 22.69
C GLN A 200 -1.99 -12.70 22.90
N ALA A 201 -2.07 -13.69 21.99
CA ALA A 201 -1.29 -14.91 22.08
C ALA A 201 0.23 -14.67 21.97
N MET A 202 0.64 -13.67 21.16
CA MET A 202 2.04 -13.30 20.97
C MET A 202 2.51 -12.17 21.90
N ASN A 203 1.63 -11.67 22.79
CA ASN A 203 1.91 -10.52 23.67
C ASN A 203 2.44 -9.29 22.90
N GLU A 204 1.94 -9.05 21.69
CA GLU A 204 2.32 -7.90 20.86
C GLU A 204 1.46 -6.68 21.21
N PRO A 205 2.04 -5.54 21.62
CA PRO A 205 1.25 -4.33 21.94
C PRO A 205 0.54 -3.74 20.71
N TYR A 206 1.14 -3.90 19.52
CA TYR A 206 0.62 -3.36 18.27
C TYR A 206 0.68 -4.40 17.15
N ARG A 207 -0.49 -4.81 16.64
CA ARG A 207 -0.62 -5.68 15.48
C ARG A 207 -1.63 -5.10 14.50
N THR A 208 -1.14 -4.40 13.46
CA THR A 208 -1.98 -3.77 12.44
C THR A 208 -1.59 -4.24 11.04
N LEU A 209 -2.56 -4.29 10.10
CA LEU A 209 -2.26 -4.65 8.71
C LEU A 209 -1.18 -3.75 8.08
N VAL A 210 -1.24 -2.45 8.34
CA VAL A 210 -0.21 -1.51 7.83
C VAL A 210 1.14 -1.78 8.48
N GLY A 211 1.16 -2.17 9.76
CA GLY A 211 2.37 -2.57 10.47
C GLY A 211 3.02 -3.79 9.84
N HIS A 212 2.25 -4.85 9.57
CA HIS A 212 2.73 -6.05 8.88
C HIS A 212 3.26 -5.72 7.49
N PHE A 213 2.52 -4.97 6.69
CA PHE A 213 3.02 -4.54 5.38
C PHE A 213 4.33 -3.76 5.47
N ARG A 214 4.49 -2.88 6.46
CA ARG A 214 5.74 -2.14 6.67
C ARG A 214 6.89 -3.06 7.05
N HIS A 215 6.63 -4.08 7.86
CA HIS A 215 7.62 -5.07 8.25
C HIS A 215 8.12 -5.85 7.03
N GLU A 216 7.23 -6.47 6.28
CA GLU A 216 7.58 -7.30 5.11
C GLU A 216 8.23 -6.48 3.99
N VAL A 217 7.71 -5.27 3.75
CA VAL A 217 8.32 -4.34 2.77
C VAL A 217 9.63 -3.77 3.30
N GLY A 218 9.82 -3.69 4.62
CA GLY A 218 11.09 -3.36 5.24
C GLY A 218 12.19 -4.32 4.82
N HIS A 219 11.94 -5.65 4.85
CA HIS A 219 12.88 -6.66 4.34
C HIS A 219 13.19 -6.45 2.86
N TYR A 220 12.18 -6.18 2.02
CA TYR A 220 12.39 -5.89 0.61
C TYR A 220 13.32 -4.70 0.37
N TYR A 221 13.13 -3.59 1.09
CA TYR A 221 14.01 -2.42 0.93
C TYR A 221 15.37 -2.60 1.58
N TRP A 222 15.48 -3.39 2.64
CA TRP A 222 16.77 -3.82 3.17
C TRP A 222 17.59 -4.52 2.08
N ASP A 223 17.05 -5.54 1.44
CA ASP A 223 17.73 -6.29 0.37
C ASP A 223 18.07 -5.39 -0.84
N ARG A 224 17.23 -4.41 -1.11
CA ARG A 224 17.37 -3.56 -2.29
C ARG A 224 18.33 -2.39 -2.11
N LEU A 225 18.39 -1.81 -0.92
CA LEU A 225 19.06 -0.53 -0.67
C LEU A 225 20.23 -0.63 0.30
N VAL A 226 20.27 -1.63 1.17
CA VAL A 226 21.23 -1.72 2.28
C VAL A 226 22.12 -2.94 2.16
N ALA A 227 21.54 -4.14 2.04
CA ALA A 227 22.29 -5.39 2.02
C ALA A 227 23.35 -5.40 0.91
N GLN A 228 24.58 -5.77 1.26
CA GLN A 228 25.74 -5.83 0.36
C GLN A 228 26.09 -4.48 -0.31
N THR A 229 25.76 -3.37 0.34
CA THR A 229 26.12 -2.02 -0.08
C THR A 229 26.97 -1.31 0.97
N GLU A 230 27.48 -0.12 0.64
CA GLU A 230 28.19 0.76 1.59
C GLU A 230 27.34 1.21 2.79
N TRP A 231 26.02 1.08 2.70
CA TRP A 231 25.06 1.48 3.75
C TRP A 231 24.89 0.42 4.84
N GLU A 232 25.42 -0.79 4.65
CA GLU A 232 25.23 -1.90 5.60
C GLU A 232 25.87 -1.59 6.97
N ALA A 233 27.12 -1.11 6.98
CA ALA A 233 27.81 -0.77 8.21
C ALA A 233 27.18 0.44 8.93
N PRO A 234 26.88 1.58 8.27
CA PRO A 234 26.14 2.68 8.92
C PRO A 234 24.76 2.29 9.45
N CYS A 235 24.07 1.36 8.78
CA CYS A 235 22.77 0.87 9.24
C CYS A 235 22.93 0.05 10.53
N ARG A 236 23.94 -0.82 10.63
CA ARG A 236 24.26 -1.56 11.86
C ARG A 236 24.64 -0.65 13.02
N ASP A 237 25.37 0.42 12.74
CA ASP A 237 25.73 1.41 13.76
C ASP A 237 24.49 2.14 14.35
N LEU A 238 23.45 2.34 13.53
CA LEU A 238 22.24 3.03 13.94
C LEU A 238 21.19 2.13 14.58
N PHE A 239 21.01 0.91 14.03
CA PHE A 239 19.88 0.05 14.37
C PHE A 239 20.28 -1.26 15.07
N GLY A 240 21.57 -1.52 15.19
CA GLY A 240 22.10 -2.79 15.71
C GLY A 240 22.39 -3.82 14.62
N ASP A 241 23.02 -4.92 15.02
CA ASP A 241 23.44 -5.99 14.12
C ASP A 241 22.29 -6.98 13.87
N GLU A 242 21.75 -6.99 12.67
CA GLU A 242 20.63 -7.85 12.24
C GLU A 242 20.99 -9.36 12.24
N ARG A 243 22.28 -9.69 12.36
CA ARG A 243 22.76 -11.08 12.42
C ARG A 243 22.69 -11.69 13.81
N GLN A 244 22.31 -10.90 14.82
CA GLN A 244 22.14 -11.41 16.18
C GLN A 244 20.98 -12.41 16.26
N ASP A 245 21.09 -13.35 17.20
CA ASP A 245 20.05 -14.35 17.43
C ASP A 245 18.74 -13.66 17.85
N TYR A 246 17.74 -13.79 16.99
CA TYR A 246 16.43 -13.18 17.18
C TYR A 246 15.73 -13.68 18.45
N ALA A 247 15.87 -14.99 18.77
CA ALA A 247 15.28 -15.57 19.97
C ALA A 247 15.92 -15.02 21.25
N ALA A 248 17.25 -14.82 21.24
CA ALA A 248 17.94 -14.19 22.35
C ALA A 248 17.57 -12.71 22.52
N ALA A 249 17.39 -11.98 21.40
CA ALA A 249 16.94 -10.58 21.43
C ALA A 249 15.51 -10.44 21.98
N LEU A 250 14.60 -11.34 21.60
CA LEU A 250 13.23 -11.38 22.11
C LEU A 250 13.15 -11.69 23.61
N ALA A 251 14.04 -12.54 24.11
CA ALA A 251 14.09 -12.91 25.54
C ALA A 251 14.57 -11.76 26.45
N LEU A 252 15.18 -10.72 25.88
CA LEU A 252 15.66 -9.53 26.60
C LEU A 252 14.59 -8.41 26.68
N HIS A 253 13.48 -8.54 25.98
CA HIS A 253 12.34 -7.60 25.96
C HIS A 253 11.14 -8.14 26.73
#